data_2d721f857b67b3b93af011c3dc9cb184
#
_entry.id   2d721f857b67b3b93af011c3dc9cb184
#
_cell.length_a   1.000
_cell.length_b   1.000
_cell.length_c   1.000
_cell.angle_alpha   90.00
_cell.angle_beta   90.00
_cell.angle_gamma   90.00
#
_symmetry.space_group_name_H-M   'P 1'
#
loop_
_entity.id
_entity.type
_entity.pdbx_description
1 polymer ?
#
loop_
_entity_poly.entity_id
_entity_poly.type
_entity_poly.pdbx_seq_one_letter_code
_entity_poly.pdbx_strand_id
1 'polypeptide(L)'
;MYLKKYNLKNKIALVTGAGKGLGKACAIALAEAGSNLIIISRTKKDLDQVAKIIKKFKVKCKSYVCDVTNYNEIKEIINKQSRIDILINNAGTNIPEHFTKVKRKNMEYLVKINTISSFNVAQLCALKMIKTKNRKKIGGSIVNMSSQMGHVGGPSRSVYNMNKFGFEGLTKGMAIDLAKYNIRVNTVCPTFVVTPMTKKFLKNKKFKRDMLNNIPLGRFAELSEVASGVVFLASDAASMVTGASLLVDGGWTAR
;
A
#
# COMPACT_ATOMS: atom_id res chain seq x y z
N MET A 1 24.47 -12.84 8.58
CA MET A 1 23.28 -12.93 9.47
C MET A 1 22.09 -12.42 8.67
N TYR A 2 21.21 -13.32 8.18
CA TYR A 2 20.16 -13.02 7.18
C TYR A 2 19.01 -12.17 7.72
N LEU A 3 18.56 -12.42 8.95
CA LEU A 3 17.40 -11.70 9.53
C LEU A 3 17.67 -10.21 9.83
N LYS A 4 18.95 -9.80 9.97
CA LYS A 4 19.29 -8.38 10.11
C LYS A 4 18.86 -7.52 8.90
N LYS A 5 18.66 -8.13 7.73
CA LYS A 5 18.21 -7.44 6.52
C LYS A 5 16.76 -6.92 6.61
N TYR A 6 15.94 -7.41 7.55
CA TYR A 6 14.59 -6.91 7.81
C TYR A 6 14.56 -5.64 8.65
N ASN A 7 15.69 -5.24 9.25
CA ASN A 7 15.78 -4.06 10.10
C ASN A 7 15.65 -2.78 9.27
N LEU A 8 14.71 -1.90 9.65
CA LEU A 8 14.44 -0.63 8.99
C LEU A 8 14.95 0.58 9.82
N LYS A 9 15.83 0.34 10.79
CA LYS A 9 16.43 1.41 11.62
C LYS A 9 17.05 2.49 10.73
N ASN A 10 16.79 3.77 11.07
CA ASN A 10 17.23 4.94 10.32
C ASN A 10 16.57 5.14 8.94
N LYS A 11 15.62 4.31 8.52
CA LYS A 11 14.78 4.57 7.34
C LYS A 11 13.61 5.47 7.72
N ILE A 12 13.08 6.19 6.73
CA ILE A 12 11.86 7.02 6.87
C ILE A 12 10.84 6.49 5.88
N ALA A 13 9.72 5.98 6.42
CA ALA A 13 8.62 5.44 5.64
C ALA A 13 7.43 6.39 5.61
N LEU A 14 6.90 6.66 4.41
CA LEU A 14 5.63 7.35 4.20
C LEU A 14 4.53 6.33 3.91
N VAL A 15 3.42 6.40 4.64
CA VAL A 15 2.26 5.50 4.47
C VAL A 15 1.01 6.33 4.21
N THR A 16 0.38 6.12 3.05
CA THR A 16 -0.92 6.74 2.72
C THR A 16 -2.08 5.86 3.17
N GLY A 17 -3.19 6.48 3.56
CA GLY A 17 -4.34 5.74 4.11
C GLY A 17 -4.04 5.06 5.44
N ALA A 18 -3.11 5.59 6.23
CA ALA A 18 -2.56 4.98 7.43
C ALA A 18 -3.51 4.95 8.65
N GLY A 19 -4.68 5.59 8.57
CA GLY A 19 -5.58 5.72 9.73
C GLY A 19 -6.28 4.43 10.14
N LYS A 20 -6.57 3.51 9.20
CA LYS A 20 -7.35 2.29 9.43
C LYS A 20 -6.86 1.12 8.58
N GLY A 21 -7.32 -0.09 8.91
CA GLY A 21 -7.15 -1.30 8.09
C GLY A 21 -5.69 -1.60 7.77
N LEU A 22 -5.41 -1.93 6.51
CA LEU A 22 -4.08 -2.33 6.04
C LEU A 22 -3.04 -1.21 6.23
N GLY A 23 -3.38 0.04 5.90
CA GLY A 23 -2.44 1.15 6.06
C GLY A 23 -2.01 1.36 7.51
N LYS A 24 -2.95 1.22 8.49
CA LYS A 24 -2.63 1.23 9.92
C LYS A 24 -1.70 0.06 10.29
N ALA A 25 -2.01 -1.15 9.84
CA ALA A 25 -1.20 -2.34 10.14
C ALA A 25 0.21 -2.21 9.55
N CYS A 26 0.34 -1.77 8.30
CA CYS A 26 1.63 -1.52 7.66
C CYS A 26 2.46 -0.46 8.41
N ALA A 27 1.83 0.66 8.82
CA ALA A 27 2.52 1.71 9.56
C ALA A 27 3.06 1.21 10.91
N ILE A 28 2.28 0.38 11.62
CA ILE A 28 2.70 -0.22 12.89
C ILE A 28 3.84 -1.21 12.67
N ALA A 29 3.73 -2.13 11.71
CA ALA A 29 4.77 -3.13 11.42
C ALA A 29 6.10 -2.48 10.97
N LEU A 30 6.05 -1.41 10.18
CA LEU A 30 7.25 -0.66 9.80
C LEU A 30 7.90 0.03 11.01
N ALA A 31 7.09 0.53 11.96
CA ALA A 31 7.59 1.11 13.20
C ALA A 31 8.24 0.05 14.11
N GLU A 32 7.63 -1.13 14.21
CA GLU A 32 8.18 -2.28 14.93
C GLU A 32 9.51 -2.74 14.33
N ALA A 33 9.63 -2.71 12.99
CA ALA A 33 10.89 -2.97 12.28
C ALA A 33 11.93 -1.84 12.42
N GLY A 34 11.62 -0.74 13.13
CA GLY A 34 12.54 0.36 13.46
C GLY A 34 12.50 1.58 12.55
N SER A 35 11.57 1.66 11.59
CA SER A 35 11.45 2.83 10.71
C SER A 35 10.80 4.02 11.41
N ASN A 36 11.26 5.23 11.11
CA ASN A 36 10.52 6.45 11.40
C ASN A 36 9.35 6.60 10.41
N LEU A 37 8.23 7.17 10.85
CA LEU A 37 6.99 7.20 10.08
C LEU A 37 6.54 8.61 9.72
N ILE A 38 6.00 8.71 8.48
CA ILE A 38 5.16 9.80 8.01
C ILE A 38 3.83 9.15 7.66
N ILE A 39 2.78 9.45 8.40
CA ILE A 39 1.47 8.84 8.21
C ILE A 39 0.46 9.87 7.71
N ILE A 40 -0.28 9.49 6.66
CA ILE A 40 -1.24 10.37 5.99
C ILE A 40 -2.61 9.70 5.93
N SER A 41 -3.65 10.41 6.37
CA SER A 41 -5.05 10.02 6.16
C SER A 41 -5.98 11.23 6.35
N ARG A 42 -7.25 11.07 6.00
CA ARG A 42 -8.26 12.15 6.08
C ARG A 42 -8.77 12.44 7.50
N THR A 43 -8.58 11.53 8.45
CA THR A 43 -9.21 11.62 9.78
C THR A 43 -8.14 11.80 10.86
N LYS A 44 -8.14 12.96 11.50
CA LYS A 44 -7.19 13.30 12.57
C LYS A 44 -7.23 12.28 13.71
N LYS A 45 -8.43 11.97 14.23
CA LYS A 45 -8.63 11.01 15.34
C LYS A 45 -7.99 9.65 15.09
N ASP A 46 -8.11 9.14 13.85
CA ASP A 46 -7.52 7.85 13.46
C ASP A 46 -5.98 7.94 13.44
N LEU A 47 -5.44 9.02 12.90
CA LEU A 47 -3.99 9.25 12.86
C LEU A 47 -3.41 9.39 14.27
N ASP A 48 -4.08 10.11 15.16
CA ASP A 48 -3.63 10.29 16.56
C ASP A 48 -3.56 8.93 17.29
N GLN A 49 -4.54 8.06 17.07
CA GLN A 49 -4.53 6.69 17.62
C GLN A 49 -3.35 5.86 17.09
N VAL A 50 -3.10 5.92 15.78
CA VAL A 50 -1.97 5.20 15.15
C VAL A 50 -0.64 5.75 15.64
N ALA A 51 -0.47 7.06 15.70
CA ALA A 51 0.74 7.70 16.20
C ALA A 51 1.02 7.33 17.67
N LYS A 52 -0.02 7.22 18.52
CA LYS A 52 0.12 6.75 19.91
C LYS A 52 0.67 5.32 19.99
N ILE A 53 0.24 4.43 19.08
CA ILE A 53 0.76 3.06 19.01
C ILE A 53 2.21 3.06 18.53
N ILE A 54 2.51 3.80 17.45
CA ILE A 54 3.86 3.88 16.88
C ILE A 54 4.90 4.38 17.88
N LYS A 55 4.53 5.35 18.73
CA LYS A 55 5.42 5.88 19.79
C LYS A 55 5.96 4.81 20.75
N LYS A 56 5.24 3.68 20.93
CA LYS A 56 5.68 2.56 21.78
C LYS A 56 6.96 1.90 21.27
N PHE A 57 7.24 1.98 19.97
CA PHE A 57 8.44 1.42 19.33
C PHE A 57 9.65 2.38 19.37
N LYS A 58 9.57 3.51 20.07
CA LYS A 58 10.67 4.51 20.22
C LYS A 58 11.16 5.08 18.87
N VAL A 59 10.30 5.15 17.86
CA VAL A 59 10.57 5.78 16.56
C VAL A 59 9.81 7.11 16.41
N LYS A 60 10.30 7.99 15.53
CA LYS A 60 9.64 9.27 15.24
C LYS A 60 8.42 9.03 14.35
N CYS A 61 7.32 9.75 14.63
CA CYS A 61 6.11 9.70 13.81
C CYS A 61 5.58 11.12 13.56
N LYS A 62 5.43 11.48 12.28
CA LYS A 62 4.75 12.71 11.84
C LYS A 62 3.42 12.34 11.20
N SER A 63 2.35 13.00 11.60
CA SER A 63 0.98 12.76 11.10
C SER A 63 0.50 13.97 10.31
N TYR A 64 -0.09 13.71 9.14
CA TYR A 64 -0.68 14.75 8.28
C TYR A 64 -2.11 14.36 7.90
N VAL A 65 -3.06 15.25 8.21
CA VAL A 65 -4.45 15.11 7.76
C VAL A 65 -4.51 15.64 6.34
N CYS A 66 -4.75 14.76 5.36
CA CYS A 66 -4.79 15.13 3.96
C CYS A 66 -5.61 14.12 3.17
N ASP A 67 -6.35 14.57 2.16
CA ASP A 67 -6.90 13.72 1.11
C ASP A 67 -5.84 13.56 0.00
N VAL A 68 -5.43 12.33 -0.27
CA VAL A 68 -4.40 12.03 -1.29
C VAL A 68 -4.79 12.49 -2.70
N THR A 69 -6.07 12.78 -2.95
CA THR A 69 -6.54 13.33 -4.21
C THR A 69 -6.26 14.84 -4.37
N ASN A 70 -5.84 15.52 -3.30
CA ASN A 70 -5.38 16.90 -3.33
C ASN A 70 -3.87 16.94 -3.63
N TYR A 71 -3.55 17.09 -4.92
CA TYR A 71 -2.17 17.07 -5.41
C TYR A 71 -1.27 18.11 -4.73
N ASN A 72 -1.76 19.35 -4.58
CA ASN A 72 -0.95 20.44 -4.04
C ASN A 72 -0.59 20.20 -2.57
N GLU A 73 -1.56 19.75 -1.77
CA GLU A 73 -1.34 19.45 -0.36
C GLU A 73 -0.36 18.28 -0.16
N ILE A 74 -0.51 17.20 -0.95
CA ILE A 74 0.44 16.07 -0.95
C ILE A 74 1.84 16.51 -1.35
N LYS A 75 1.96 17.34 -2.38
CA LYS A 75 3.25 17.89 -2.84
C LYS A 75 3.93 18.69 -1.74
N GLU A 76 3.19 19.55 -1.04
CA GLU A 76 3.74 20.32 0.08
C GLU A 76 4.20 19.41 1.22
N ILE A 77 3.38 18.42 1.62
CA ILE A 77 3.72 17.47 2.68
C ILE A 77 5.00 16.74 2.36
N ILE A 78 5.14 16.23 1.12
CA ILE A 78 6.34 15.49 0.68
C ILE A 78 7.56 16.42 0.61
N ASN A 79 7.39 17.65 0.11
CA ASN A 79 8.48 18.62 0.02
C ASN A 79 9.04 19.03 1.38
N LYS A 80 8.17 19.16 2.41
CA LYS A 80 8.56 19.47 3.80
C LYS A 80 9.40 18.36 4.47
N GLN A 81 9.47 17.16 3.89
CA GLN A 81 10.28 16.08 4.47
C GLN A 81 11.75 16.24 4.06
N SER A 82 12.66 16.00 4.99
CA SER A 82 14.10 15.99 4.69
C SER A 82 14.48 14.83 3.79
N ARG A 83 13.88 13.64 4.01
CA ARG A 83 14.14 12.40 3.29
C ARG A 83 12.92 11.49 3.33
N ILE A 84 12.77 10.67 2.29
CA ILE A 84 11.87 9.51 2.25
C ILE A 84 12.67 8.35 1.69
N ASP A 85 12.62 7.18 2.34
CA ASP A 85 13.30 5.96 1.92
C ASP A 85 12.32 4.88 1.47
N ILE A 86 11.13 4.87 2.07
CA ILE A 86 10.09 3.88 1.83
C ILE A 86 8.77 4.62 1.58
N LEU A 87 8.04 4.21 0.55
CA LEU A 87 6.65 4.58 0.32
C LEU A 87 5.77 3.34 0.38
N ILE A 88 4.73 3.39 1.24
CA ILE A 88 3.61 2.45 1.17
C ILE A 88 2.42 3.20 0.59
N ASN A 89 2.16 2.96 -0.67
CA ASN A 89 1.11 3.60 -1.45
C ASN A 89 -0.18 2.79 -1.31
N ASN A 90 -0.90 3.02 -0.20
CA ASN A 90 -2.02 2.17 0.23
C ASN A 90 -3.39 2.86 0.14
N ALA A 91 -3.46 4.19 0.09
CA ALA A 91 -4.75 4.87 0.04
C ALA A 91 -5.57 4.42 -1.19
N GLY A 92 -6.82 4.01 -0.94
CA GLY A 92 -7.70 3.53 -1.99
C GLY A 92 -9.04 3.06 -1.43
N THR A 93 -9.98 2.78 -2.32
CA THR A 93 -11.32 2.30 -1.96
C THR A 93 -11.93 1.47 -3.09
N ASN A 94 -13.09 0.88 -2.82
CA ASN A 94 -13.85 0.12 -3.79
C ASN A 94 -15.36 0.39 -3.63
N ILE A 95 -16.05 0.54 -4.76
CA ILE A 95 -17.50 0.66 -4.87
C ILE A 95 -17.95 -0.45 -5.82
N PRO A 96 -18.52 -1.55 -5.27
CA PRO A 96 -18.99 -2.67 -6.11
C PRO A 96 -20.23 -2.29 -6.89
N GLU A 97 -20.17 -2.41 -8.21
CA GLU A 97 -21.32 -2.21 -9.11
C GLU A 97 -21.24 -3.21 -10.26
N HIS A 98 -22.38 -3.78 -10.67
CA HIS A 98 -22.46 -4.61 -11.88
C HIS A 98 -22.03 -3.76 -13.08
N PHE A 99 -21.29 -4.34 -14.04
CA PHE A 99 -20.68 -3.58 -15.14
C PHE A 99 -21.66 -2.68 -15.87
N THR A 100 -22.84 -3.19 -16.22
CA THR A 100 -23.88 -2.42 -16.94
C THR A 100 -24.59 -1.34 -16.09
N LYS A 101 -24.33 -1.31 -14.77
CA LYS A 101 -24.94 -0.36 -13.81
C LYS A 101 -23.91 0.56 -13.15
N VAL A 102 -22.66 0.52 -13.60
CA VAL A 102 -21.59 1.39 -13.07
C VAL A 102 -21.98 2.85 -13.30
N LYS A 103 -22.09 3.60 -12.24
CA LYS A 103 -22.34 5.04 -12.31
C LYS A 103 -21.06 5.78 -12.69
N ARG A 104 -21.15 6.67 -13.69
CA ARG A 104 -19.99 7.44 -14.18
C ARG A 104 -19.24 8.14 -13.03
N LYS A 105 -19.95 8.81 -12.14
CA LYS A 105 -19.37 9.47 -10.96
C LYS A 105 -18.55 8.53 -10.06
N ASN A 106 -18.99 7.27 -9.92
CA ASN A 106 -18.29 6.29 -9.09
C ASN A 106 -17.03 5.78 -9.80
N MET A 107 -17.11 5.58 -11.11
CA MET A 107 -15.94 5.23 -11.92
C MET A 107 -14.87 6.33 -11.85
N GLU A 108 -15.24 7.57 -12.11
CA GLU A 108 -14.34 8.72 -12.05
C GLU A 108 -13.71 8.89 -10.66
N TYR A 109 -14.49 8.73 -9.60
CA TYR A 109 -14.00 8.78 -8.23
C TYR A 109 -13.00 7.65 -7.93
N LEU A 110 -13.30 6.41 -8.36
CA LEU A 110 -12.40 5.27 -8.16
C LEU A 110 -11.10 5.43 -8.94
N VAL A 111 -11.14 5.92 -10.18
CA VAL A 111 -9.94 6.21 -10.97
C VAL A 111 -9.13 7.32 -10.30
N LYS A 112 -9.78 8.39 -9.84
CA LYS A 112 -9.11 9.50 -9.16
C LYS A 112 -8.37 9.03 -7.92
N ILE A 113 -9.03 8.25 -7.04
CA ILE A 113 -8.43 7.86 -5.75
C ILE A 113 -7.48 6.65 -5.86
N ASN A 114 -7.78 5.65 -6.69
CA ASN A 114 -6.95 4.43 -6.75
C ASN A 114 -5.80 4.56 -7.76
N THR A 115 -5.96 5.32 -8.84
CA THR A 115 -4.98 5.39 -9.92
C THR A 115 -4.25 6.72 -9.94
N ILE A 116 -4.97 7.83 -10.16
CA ILE A 116 -4.34 9.15 -10.36
C ILE A 116 -3.62 9.61 -9.09
N SER A 117 -4.29 9.54 -7.92
CA SER A 117 -3.65 9.97 -6.68
C SER A 117 -2.45 9.09 -6.31
N SER A 118 -2.56 7.79 -6.56
CA SER A 118 -1.48 6.85 -6.28
C SER A 118 -0.27 7.08 -7.19
N PHE A 119 -0.50 7.37 -8.47
CA PHE A 119 0.55 7.79 -9.41
C PHE A 119 1.25 9.07 -8.91
N ASN A 120 0.47 10.09 -8.56
CA ASN A 120 1.01 11.37 -8.10
C ASN A 120 1.87 11.23 -6.84
N VAL A 121 1.38 10.49 -5.85
CA VAL A 121 2.13 10.22 -4.61
C VAL A 121 3.42 9.47 -4.91
N ALA A 122 3.37 8.44 -5.75
CA ALA A 122 4.53 7.65 -6.13
C ALA A 122 5.58 8.51 -6.85
N GLN A 123 5.15 9.34 -7.82
CA GLN A 123 6.03 10.24 -8.57
C GLN A 123 6.71 11.26 -7.65
N LEU A 124 5.95 11.94 -6.78
CA LEU A 124 6.48 12.92 -5.83
C LEU A 124 7.48 12.28 -4.85
N CYS A 125 7.17 11.08 -4.34
CA CYS A 125 8.09 10.34 -3.47
C CYS A 125 9.35 9.89 -4.23
N ALA A 126 9.22 9.38 -5.45
CA ALA A 126 10.37 8.99 -6.28
C ALA A 126 11.29 10.17 -6.55
N LEU A 127 10.75 11.34 -6.93
CA LEU A 127 11.53 12.57 -7.10
C LEU A 127 12.26 12.99 -5.81
N LYS A 128 11.58 12.87 -4.65
CA LYS A 128 12.20 13.13 -3.35
C LYS A 128 13.31 12.14 -3.03
N MET A 129 13.09 10.85 -3.32
CA MET A 129 14.08 9.79 -3.15
C MET A 129 15.32 10.06 -4.03
N ILE A 130 15.14 10.34 -5.32
CA ILE A 130 16.23 10.59 -6.28
C ILE A 130 17.13 11.76 -5.81
N LYS A 131 16.53 12.84 -5.30
CA LYS A 131 17.26 14.01 -4.80
C LYS A 131 17.98 13.78 -3.47
N THR A 132 17.79 12.65 -2.80
CA THR A 132 18.44 12.34 -1.53
C THR A 132 19.92 12.04 -1.76
N LYS A 133 20.81 12.76 -1.04
CA LYS A 133 22.26 12.52 -1.09
C LYS A 133 22.58 11.04 -0.81
N ASN A 134 23.51 10.49 -1.59
CA ASN A 134 23.92 9.08 -1.50
C ASN A 134 22.79 8.06 -1.75
N ARG A 135 21.76 8.42 -2.54
CA ARG A 135 20.61 7.52 -2.81
C ARG A 135 21.04 6.15 -3.31
N LYS A 136 21.97 6.05 -4.25
CA LYS A 136 22.48 4.77 -4.78
C LYS A 136 23.01 3.84 -3.68
N LYS A 137 23.63 4.39 -2.63
CA LYS A 137 24.14 3.63 -1.48
C LYS A 137 23.03 3.27 -0.48
N ILE A 138 22.10 4.20 -0.23
CA ILE A 138 21.04 4.03 0.77
C ILE A 138 19.93 3.10 0.26
N GLY A 139 19.65 3.17 -1.05
CA GLY A 139 18.51 2.51 -1.68
C GLY A 139 17.16 3.12 -1.34
N GLY A 140 16.12 2.73 -2.04
CA GLY A 140 14.74 3.13 -1.78
C GLY A 140 13.77 1.98 -2.09
N SER A 141 12.57 2.01 -1.49
CA SER A 141 11.51 1.04 -1.78
C SER A 141 10.15 1.71 -1.89
N ILE A 142 9.44 1.42 -2.97
CA ILE A 142 8.04 1.79 -3.16
C ILE A 142 7.24 0.49 -3.17
N VAL A 143 6.28 0.38 -2.26
CA VAL A 143 5.36 -0.76 -2.17
C VAL A 143 3.96 -0.25 -2.47
N ASN A 144 3.43 -0.64 -3.60
CA ASN A 144 2.07 -0.33 -4.03
C ASN A 144 1.10 -1.38 -3.47
N MET A 145 0.07 -0.95 -2.72
CA MET A 145 -0.97 -1.86 -2.23
C MET A 145 -1.95 -2.16 -3.37
N SER A 146 -1.73 -3.29 -4.01
CA SER A 146 -2.58 -3.82 -5.07
C SER A 146 -3.69 -4.72 -4.50
N SER A 147 -3.98 -5.81 -5.14
CA SER A 147 -4.98 -6.82 -4.75
C SER A 147 -4.80 -8.06 -5.62
N GLN A 148 -5.26 -9.25 -5.17
CA GLN A 148 -5.43 -10.37 -6.10
C GLN A 148 -6.31 -10.00 -7.31
N MET A 149 -7.17 -8.97 -7.15
CA MET A 149 -7.98 -8.40 -8.26
C MET A 149 -7.16 -7.60 -9.29
N GLY A 150 -5.86 -7.50 -9.14
CA GLY A 150 -4.91 -7.07 -10.16
C GLY A 150 -4.39 -8.21 -11.05
N HIS A 151 -4.81 -9.47 -10.76
CA HIS A 151 -4.40 -10.68 -11.47
C HIS A 151 -5.59 -11.51 -11.97
N VAL A 152 -6.74 -11.38 -11.33
CA VAL A 152 -7.98 -12.09 -11.69
C VAL A 152 -9.19 -11.17 -11.66
N GLY A 153 -10.24 -11.52 -12.42
CA GLY A 153 -11.52 -10.82 -12.41
C GLY A 153 -12.35 -11.14 -11.17
N GLY A 154 -13.27 -10.24 -10.84
CA GLY A 154 -14.26 -10.48 -9.79
C GLY A 154 -15.62 -9.87 -10.13
N PRO A 155 -16.74 -10.48 -9.71
CA PRO A 155 -18.07 -9.99 -10.01
C PRO A 155 -18.29 -8.60 -9.39
N SER A 156 -18.88 -7.69 -10.15
CA SER A 156 -19.14 -6.30 -9.75
C SER A 156 -17.87 -5.51 -9.36
N ARG A 157 -16.74 -5.80 -9.99
CA ARG A 157 -15.44 -5.21 -9.70
C ARG A 157 -14.73 -4.62 -10.93
N SER A 158 -15.41 -4.46 -12.06
CA SER A 158 -14.79 -4.05 -13.33
C SER A 158 -13.89 -2.81 -13.19
N VAL A 159 -14.37 -1.73 -12.58
CA VAL A 159 -13.57 -0.52 -12.36
C VAL A 159 -12.43 -0.76 -11.36
N TYR A 160 -12.67 -1.53 -10.31
CA TYR A 160 -11.62 -1.87 -9.35
C TYR A 160 -10.53 -2.75 -9.98
N ASN A 161 -10.93 -3.76 -10.77
CA ASN A 161 -10.00 -4.58 -11.56
C ASN A 161 -9.17 -3.70 -12.49
N MET A 162 -9.80 -2.84 -13.30
CA MET A 162 -9.10 -1.91 -14.18
C MET A 162 -8.02 -1.12 -13.45
N ASN A 163 -8.36 -0.55 -12.27
CA ASN A 163 -7.40 0.20 -11.46
C ASN A 163 -6.25 -0.69 -10.95
N LYS A 164 -6.55 -1.93 -10.49
CA LYS A 164 -5.54 -2.81 -9.90
C LYS A 164 -4.64 -3.46 -10.94
N PHE A 165 -5.18 -3.88 -12.10
CA PHE A 165 -4.36 -4.31 -13.25
C PHE A 165 -3.46 -3.17 -13.75
N GLY A 166 -4.00 -1.94 -13.84
CA GLY A 166 -3.20 -0.76 -14.17
C GLY A 166 -2.08 -0.51 -13.16
N PHE A 167 -2.31 -0.82 -11.88
CA PHE A 167 -1.31 -0.69 -10.83
C PHE A 167 -0.16 -1.69 -10.96
N GLU A 168 -0.44 -2.92 -11.42
CA GLU A 168 0.60 -3.91 -11.75
C GLU A 168 1.47 -3.42 -12.91
N GLY A 169 0.85 -2.90 -13.98
CA GLY A 169 1.56 -2.30 -15.12
C GLY A 169 2.42 -1.09 -14.72
N LEU A 170 1.85 -0.16 -13.95
CA LEU A 170 2.56 1.00 -13.42
C LEU A 170 3.78 0.58 -12.59
N THR A 171 3.64 -0.42 -11.75
CA THR A 171 4.73 -0.93 -10.90
C THR A 171 5.91 -1.44 -11.72
N LYS A 172 5.64 -2.17 -12.82
CA LYS A 172 6.69 -2.67 -13.73
C LYS A 172 7.42 -1.54 -14.44
N GLY A 173 6.69 -0.55 -14.99
CA GLY A 173 7.28 0.62 -15.62
C GLY A 173 8.16 1.41 -14.66
N MET A 174 7.63 1.72 -13.46
CA MET A 174 8.38 2.42 -12.43
C MET A 174 9.64 1.63 -11.97
N ALA A 175 9.57 0.31 -11.89
CA ALA A 175 10.71 -0.53 -11.49
C ALA A 175 11.88 -0.39 -12.46
N ILE A 176 11.60 -0.37 -13.77
CA ILE A 176 12.61 -0.17 -14.81
C ILE A 176 13.20 1.25 -14.74
N ASP A 177 12.36 2.27 -14.69
CA ASP A 177 12.79 3.67 -14.70
C ASP A 177 13.63 4.05 -13.48
N LEU A 178 13.31 3.46 -12.30
CA LEU A 178 13.90 3.83 -11.02
C LEU A 178 15.09 2.94 -10.59
N ALA A 179 15.33 1.83 -11.28
CA ALA A 179 16.41 0.90 -10.96
C ALA A 179 17.79 1.56 -10.94
N LYS A 180 18.08 2.44 -11.89
CA LYS A 180 19.36 3.19 -11.96
C LYS A 180 19.64 4.07 -10.73
N TYR A 181 18.62 4.39 -9.94
CA TYR A 181 18.71 5.12 -8.68
C TYR A 181 18.73 4.21 -7.45
N ASN A 182 18.76 2.88 -7.62
CA ASN A 182 18.62 1.90 -6.56
C ASN A 182 17.29 2.07 -5.79
N ILE A 183 16.21 2.31 -6.51
CA ILE A 183 14.84 2.37 -5.96
C ILE A 183 14.07 1.20 -6.53
N ARG A 184 13.62 0.30 -5.64
CA ARG A 184 12.81 -0.85 -5.99
C ARG A 184 11.33 -0.50 -5.94
N VAL A 185 10.54 -1.08 -6.83
CA VAL A 185 9.09 -0.87 -6.88
C VAL A 185 8.40 -2.22 -7.01
N ASN A 186 7.51 -2.55 -6.07
CA ASN A 186 6.79 -3.82 -6.06
C ASN A 186 5.34 -3.62 -5.64
N THR A 187 4.49 -4.62 -5.87
CA THR A 187 3.14 -4.67 -5.31
C THR A 187 3.03 -5.72 -4.20
N VAL A 188 2.15 -5.45 -3.24
CA VAL A 188 1.57 -6.47 -2.36
C VAL A 188 0.11 -6.65 -2.77
N CYS A 189 -0.30 -7.89 -2.98
CA CYS A 189 -1.59 -8.25 -3.58
C CYS A 189 -2.41 -9.12 -2.61
N PRO A 190 -3.05 -8.51 -1.59
CA PRO A 190 -3.83 -9.28 -0.64
C PRO A 190 -5.16 -9.76 -1.24
N THR A 191 -5.64 -10.89 -0.72
CA THR A 191 -7.03 -11.31 -0.84
C THR A 191 -7.92 -10.56 0.17
N PHE A 192 -9.08 -11.11 0.51
CA PHE A 192 -9.96 -10.56 1.52
C PHE A 192 -9.29 -10.60 2.90
N VAL A 193 -9.18 -9.42 3.50
CA VAL A 193 -8.72 -9.20 4.87
C VAL A 193 -9.87 -8.59 5.66
N VAL A 194 -10.06 -8.99 6.90
CA VAL A 194 -11.09 -8.40 7.76
C VAL A 194 -10.68 -7.00 8.19
N THR A 195 -11.22 -6.00 7.49
CA THR A 195 -10.98 -4.58 7.72
C THR A 195 -12.29 -3.82 7.87
N PRO A 196 -12.30 -2.56 8.32
CA PRO A 196 -13.52 -1.74 8.30
C PRO A 196 -14.19 -1.67 6.92
N MET A 197 -13.42 -1.74 5.84
CA MET A 197 -13.92 -1.73 4.47
C MET A 197 -14.66 -3.04 4.14
N THR A 198 -14.08 -4.20 4.45
CA THR A 198 -14.61 -5.52 4.06
C THR A 198 -15.67 -6.04 5.03
N LYS A 199 -15.64 -5.62 6.30
CA LYS A 199 -16.55 -6.08 7.35
C LYS A 199 -18.04 -5.94 6.98
N LYS A 200 -18.40 -4.90 6.22
CA LYS A 200 -19.79 -4.69 5.76
C LYS A 200 -20.26 -5.81 4.81
N PHE A 201 -19.40 -6.21 3.87
CA PHE A 201 -19.71 -7.26 2.87
C PHE A 201 -19.72 -8.65 3.51
N LEU A 202 -18.82 -8.89 4.47
CA LEU A 202 -18.67 -10.18 5.15
C LEU A 202 -19.84 -10.51 6.11
N LYS A 203 -20.75 -9.55 6.37
CA LYS A 203 -22.01 -9.83 7.08
C LYS A 203 -22.95 -10.72 6.26
N ASN A 204 -22.90 -10.67 4.94
CA ASN A 204 -23.67 -11.56 4.09
C ASN A 204 -23.03 -12.96 4.09
N LYS A 205 -23.73 -13.94 4.70
CA LYS A 205 -23.24 -15.32 4.87
C LYS A 205 -22.93 -16.01 3.54
N LYS A 206 -23.79 -15.81 2.50
CA LYS A 206 -23.56 -16.37 1.16
C LYS A 206 -22.30 -15.80 0.54
N PHE A 207 -22.18 -14.48 0.52
CA PHE A 207 -20.99 -13.81 0.02
C PHE A 207 -19.71 -14.25 0.74
N LYS A 208 -19.76 -14.33 2.09
CA LYS A 208 -18.62 -14.80 2.90
C LYS A 208 -18.20 -16.22 2.50
N ARG A 209 -19.15 -17.15 2.36
CA ARG A 209 -18.89 -18.53 1.94
C ARG A 209 -18.30 -18.58 0.53
N ASP A 210 -18.90 -17.85 -0.42
CA ASP A 210 -18.44 -17.83 -1.82
C ASP A 210 -17.00 -17.29 -1.93
N MET A 211 -16.65 -16.30 -1.09
CA MET A 211 -15.27 -15.79 -1.05
C MET A 211 -14.29 -16.78 -0.43
N LEU A 212 -14.70 -17.47 0.65
CA LEU A 212 -13.87 -18.51 1.28
C LEU A 212 -13.62 -19.70 0.36
N ASN A 213 -14.59 -20.11 -0.42
CA ASN A 213 -14.46 -21.21 -1.39
C ASN A 213 -13.43 -20.90 -2.49
N ASN A 214 -13.12 -19.62 -2.71
CA ASN A 214 -12.08 -19.21 -3.66
C ASN A 214 -10.68 -19.10 -3.02
N ILE A 215 -10.53 -19.28 -1.72
CA ILE A 215 -9.25 -19.24 -1.01
C ILE A 215 -8.85 -20.68 -0.65
N PRO A 216 -7.90 -21.33 -1.33
CA PRO A 216 -7.47 -22.69 -1.01
C PRO A 216 -7.07 -22.92 0.45
N LEU A 217 -6.46 -21.92 1.12
CA LEU A 217 -6.16 -22.01 2.55
C LEU A 217 -7.39 -21.92 3.47
N GLY A 218 -8.62 -21.76 2.93
CA GLY A 218 -9.91 -21.85 3.65
C GLY A 218 -10.19 -20.74 4.65
N ARG A 219 -9.38 -19.67 4.68
CA ARG A 219 -9.56 -18.53 5.60
C ARG A 219 -9.22 -17.21 4.97
N PHE A 220 -9.74 -16.12 5.52
CA PHE A 220 -9.31 -14.77 5.15
C PHE A 220 -7.90 -14.49 5.67
N ALA A 221 -7.18 -13.61 4.96
CA ALA A 221 -5.87 -13.15 5.42
C ALA A 221 -6.02 -12.24 6.66
N GLU A 222 -5.01 -12.29 7.51
CA GLU A 222 -4.87 -11.38 8.64
C GLU A 222 -4.12 -10.10 8.22
N LEU A 223 -4.33 -9.01 8.97
CA LEU A 223 -3.61 -7.76 8.76
C LEU A 223 -2.09 -7.92 8.91
N SER A 224 -1.67 -8.76 9.85
CA SER A 224 -0.27 -9.11 10.12
C SER A 224 0.41 -9.78 8.94
N GLU A 225 -0.27 -10.69 8.24
CA GLU A 225 0.30 -11.43 7.10
C GLU A 225 0.61 -10.48 5.94
N VAL A 226 -0.31 -9.56 5.64
CA VAL A 226 -0.09 -8.53 4.62
C VAL A 226 1.01 -7.55 5.04
N ALA A 227 1.01 -7.12 6.30
CA ALA A 227 2.01 -6.19 6.84
C ALA A 227 3.41 -6.80 6.82
N SER A 228 3.56 -8.11 7.09
CA SER A 228 4.84 -8.83 7.00
C SER A 228 5.39 -8.83 5.58
N GLY A 229 4.54 -9.05 4.56
CA GLY A 229 4.92 -8.91 3.16
C GLY A 229 5.39 -7.49 2.80
N VAL A 230 4.72 -6.48 3.37
CA VAL A 230 5.12 -5.08 3.19
C VAL A 230 6.50 -4.81 3.82
N VAL A 231 6.76 -5.29 5.04
CA VAL A 231 8.07 -5.14 5.70
C VAL A 231 9.17 -5.85 4.91
N PHE A 232 8.91 -7.05 4.38
CA PHE A 232 9.83 -7.76 3.50
C PHE A 232 10.21 -6.89 2.29
N LEU A 233 9.22 -6.43 1.50
CA LEU A 233 9.48 -5.64 0.31
C LEU A 233 10.09 -4.27 0.61
N ALA A 234 9.80 -3.68 1.77
CA ALA A 234 10.38 -2.41 2.21
C ALA A 234 11.85 -2.55 2.63
N SER A 235 12.29 -3.73 3.01
CA SER A 235 13.59 -3.99 3.64
C SER A 235 14.66 -4.43 2.64
N ASP A 236 15.91 -4.49 3.12
CA ASP A 236 17.05 -4.99 2.33
C ASP A 236 16.99 -6.53 2.13
N ALA A 237 16.07 -7.24 2.80
CA ALA A 237 15.79 -8.65 2.52
C ALA A 237 15.25 -8.85 1.09
N ALA A 238 14.59 -7.84 0.54
CA ALA A 238 14.10 -7.82 -0.85
C ALA A 238 15.01 -7.04 -1.80
N SER A 239 16.32 -6.93 -1.52
CA SER A 239 17.25 -6.08 -2.30
C SER A 239 17.34 -6.43 -3.79
N MET A 240 17.00 -7.67 -4.16
CA MET A 240 16.98 -8.12 -5.57
C MET A 240 15.55 -8.28 -6.12
N VAL A 241 14.54 -7.77 -5.41
CA VAL A 241 13.13 -7.87 -5.80
C VAL A 241 12.64 -6.50 -6.27
N THR A 242 12.35 -6.36 -7.56
CA THR A 242 11.75 -5.15 -8.16
C THR A 242 10.87 -5.54 -9.35
N GLY A 243 9.77 -4.82 -9.58
CA GLY A 243 8.78 -5.13 -10.61
C GLY A 243 7.92 -6.37 -10.32
N ALA A 244 8.01 -6.91 -9.09
CA ALA A 244 7.34 -8.14 -8.68
C ALA A 244 6.00 -7.86 -7.98
N SER A 245 5.10 -8.86 -8.05
CA SER A 245 3.83 -8.90 -7.34
C SER A 245 3.91 -9.96 -6.25
N LEU A 246 3.84 -9.55 -4.98
CA LEU A 246 3.78 -10.45 -3.84
C LEU A 246 2.31 -10.75 -3.51
N LEU A 247 1.85 -11.91 -3.95
CA LEU A 247 0.52 -12.41 -3.64
C LEU A 247 0.43 -12.86 -2.18
N VAL A 248 -0.53 -12.31 -1.44
CA VAL A 248 -0.87 -12.69 -0.06
C VAL A 248 -2.36 -13.05 -0.07
N ASP A 249 -2.68 -14.09 -0.82
CA ASP A 249 -4.05 -14.40 -1.25
C ASP A 249 -4.54 -15.81 -0.87
N GLY A 250 -3.74 -16.57 -0.16
CA GLY A 250 -4.09 -17.92 0.27
C GLY A 250 -4.31 -18.89 -0.89
N GLY A 251 -3.70 -18.62 -2.06
CA GLY A 251 -3.78 -19.44 -3.26
C GLY A 251 -4.96 -19.09 -4.19
N TRP A 252 -5.67 -17.98 -3.96
CA TRP A 252 -6.79 -17.57 -4.82
C TRP A 252 -6.41 -17.53 -6.30
N THR A 253 -5.23 -16.99 -6.64
CA THR A 253 -4.77 -16.79 -8.01
C THR A 253 -3.92 -17.93 -8.56
N ALA A 254 -3.75 -19.02 -7.80
CA ALA A 254 -2.93 -20.17 -8.20
C ALA A 254 -3.66 -21.13 -9.15
N ARG A 255 -4.90 -20.83 -9.57
CA ARG A 255 -5.77 -21.67 -10.40
C ARG A 255 -6.42 -20.83 -11.50
#